data_0342ec136236e248843b7f636a0ad57c
#
_entry.id   0342ec136236e248843b7f636a0ad57c
#
_cell.length_a   1.000
_cell.length_b   1.000
_cell.length_c   1.000
_cell.angle_alpha   90.00
_cell.angle_beta   90.00
_cell.angle_gamma   90.00
#
_symmetry.space_group_name_H-M   'P 1'
#
loop_
_entity.id
_entity.type
_entity.pdbx_description
1 polymer ?
#
loop_
_entity_poly.entity_id
_entity_poly.type
_entity_poly.pdbx_seq_one_letter_code
_entity_poly.pdbx_strand_id
1 'polypeptide(L)'
;ILKIGDVLCAPITSTEADNWKYLKNDYLIVTVWDIIKQTFDMIGKPILSIKELEDNLDDKVWELFRKGLTATLNQVDGDWATSLIKQYKPHSVSEMAKFVACIRPSFETMRDDFIARKPYTTGFENIDNLFKSTDNRVLFQENIMQYFEWLGVTPSESIGLIKKISKINKILTNRTIKIKFY
;
A
#
# COMPACT_ATOMS: atom_id res chain seq x y z
N ILE A 1 -4.90 24.15 24.00
CA ILE A 1 -5.92 23.37 23.30
C ILE A 1 -6.79 24.35 22.54
N LEU A 2 -6.94 24.15 21.23
CA LEU A 2 -7.86 24.89 20.38
C LEU A 2 -9.13 24.06 20.17
N LYS A 3 -10.29 24.72 20.08
CA LYS A 3 -11.53 24.07 19.69
C LYS A 3 -11.89 24.54 18.27
N ILE A 4 -11.98 23.60 17.32
CA ILE A 4 -12.39 23.84 15.93
C ILE A 4 -13.69 23.08 15.71
N GLY A 5 -14.81 23.77 15.62
CA GLY A 5 -16.13 23.15 15.72
C GLY A 5 -16.29 22.46 17.08
N ASP A 6 -16.60 21.18 17.08
CA ASP A 6 -16.73 20.36 18.29
C ASP A 6 -15.48 19.53 18.62
N VAL A 7 -14.40 19.69 17.85
CA VAL A 7 -13.16 18.92 18.03
C VAL A 7 -12.13 19.72 18.83
N LEU A 8 -11.54 19.08 19.83
CA LEU A 8 -10.38 19.62 20.56
C LEU A 8 -9.12 19.35 19.77
N CYS A 9 -8.40 20.41 19.44
CA CYS A 9 -7.18 20.35 18.63
C CYS A 9 -5.96 20.81 19.44
N ALA A 10 -4.82 20.21 19.18
CA ALA A 10 -3.56 20.73 19.66
C ALA A 10 -3.17 21.99 18.86
N PRO A 11 -2.71 23.08 19.53
CA PRO A 11 -2.34 24.31 18.86
C PRO A 11 -0.92 24.24 18.24
N ILE A 12 -0.61 23.11 17.61
CA ILE A 12 0.70 22.86 16.97
C ILE A 12 0.49 22.31 15.57
N THR A 13 1.41 22.60 14.69
CA THR A 13 1.45 22.04 13.36
C THR A 13 1.97 20.59 13.35
N SER A 14 1.70 19.85 12.30
CA SER A 14 2.27 18.50 12.11
C SER A 14 3.80 18.50 12.16
N THR A 15 4.44 19.54 11.63
CA THR A 15 5.91 19.68 11.64
C THR A 15 6.44 19.93 13.06
N GLU A 16 5.76 20.74 13.86
CA GLU A 16 6.13 20.97 15.26
C GLU A 16 5.96 19.68 16.08
N ALA A 17 4.89 18.92 15.88
CA ALA A 17 4.69 17.62 16.50
C ALA A 17 5.82 16.64 16.17
N ASP A 18 6.25 16.59 14.92
CA ASP A 18 7.38 15.77 14.46
C ASP A 18 8.70 16.22 15.11
N ASN A 19 8.98 17.55 15.19
CA ASN A 19 10.18 18.10 15.80
C ASN A 19 10.25 17.84 17.31
N TRP A 20 9.11 17.86 17.98
CA TRP A 20 9.00 17.58 19.42
C TRP A 20 8.89 16.09 19.74
N LYS A 21 8.95 15.23 18.71
CA LYS A 21 8.87 13.77 18.81
C LYS A 21 7.57 13.27 19.45
N TYR A 22 6.48 14.00 19.24
CA TYR A 22 5.15 13.50 19.64
C TYR A 22 4.72 12.36 18.74
N LEU A 23 4.08 11.37 19.34
CA LEU A 23 3.43 10.29 18.59
C LEU A 23 2.25 10.87 17.81
N LYS A 24 2.26 10.64 16.50
CA LYS A 24 1.20 11.02 15.59
C LYS A 24 0.58 9.77 14.97
N ASN A 25 -0.65 9.48 15.36
CA ASN A 25 -1.41 8.37 14.81
C ASN A 25 -2.48 8.89 13.85
N ASP A 26 -2.51 8.36 12.65
CA ASP A 26 -3.56 8.63 11.69
C ASP A 26 -4.61 7.50 11.76
N TYR A 27 -5.84 7.85 12.10
CA TYR A 27 -6.96 6.92 12.09
C TYR A 27 -7.75 7.14 10.80
N LEU A 28 -7.52 6.26 9.83
CA LEU A 28 -8.26 6.28 8.57
C LEU A 28 -9.60 5.57 8.74
N ILE A 29 -10.68 6.31 8.57
CA ILE A 29 -12.04 5.77 8.58
C ILE A 29 -12.45 5.48 7.13
N VAL A 30 -12.88 4.24 6.88
CA VAL A 30 -13.42 3.82 5.59
C VAL A 30 -14.91 3.57 5.78
N THR A 31 -15.75 4.39 5.15
CA THR A 31 -17.23 4.36 5.31
C THR A 31 -17.85 3.01 4.96
N VAL A 32 -17.23 2.23 4.09
CA VAL A 32 -17.72 0.87 3.77
C VAL A 32 -17.76 -0.05 5.00
N TRP A 33 -16.91 0.20 6.02
CA TRP A 33 -16.95 -0.59 7.25
C TRP A 33 -18.20 -0.36 8.08
N ASP A 34 -18.78 0.83 8.03
CA ASP A 34 -20.05 1.11 8.69
C ASP A 34 -21.18 0.31 8.04
N ILE A 35 -21.17 0.20 6.72
CA ILE A 35 -22.14 -0.61 5.95
C ILE A 35 -21.97 -2.10 6.30
N ILE A 36 -20.73 -2.59 6.31
CA ILE A 36 -20.43 -3.98 6.71
C ILE A 36 -20.94 -4.25 8.12
N LYS A 37 -20.62 -3.37 9.08
CA LYS A 37 -21.07 -3.52 10.46
C LYS A 37 -22.58 -3.57 10.56
N GLN A 38 -23.29 -2.61 9.97
CA GLN A 38 -24.75 -2.58 9.95
C GLN A 38 -25.34 -3.85 9.34
N THR A 39 -24.74 -4.35 8.26
CA THR A 39 -25.19 -5.60 7.62
C THR A 39 -25.06 -6.79 8.58
N PHE A 40 -23.93 -6.92 9.27
CA PHE A 40 -23.72 -7.99 10.25
C PHE A 40 -24.69 -7.88 11.43
N ASP A 41 -24.93 -6.67 11.92
CA ASP A 41 -25.90 -6.39 12.99
C ASP A 41 -27.33 -6.80 12.55
N MET A 42 -27.73 -6.46 11.31
CA MET A 42 -29.05 -6.80 10.75
C MET A 42 -29.28 -8.31 10.60
N ILE A 43 -28.25 -9.07 10.25
CA ILE A 43 -28.36 -10.54 10.11
C ILE A 43 -28.05 -11.29 11.41
N GLY A 44 -27.79 -10.57 12.51
CA GLY A 44 -27.53 -11.15 13.83
C GLY A 44 -26.23 -11.98 13.90
N LYS A 45 -25.23 -11.64 13.09
CA LYS A 45 -23.93 -12.34 13.08
C LYS A 45 -22.82 -11.42 13.58
N PRO A 46 -21.82 -11.98 14.31
CA PRO A 46 -20.64 -11.20 14.69
C PRO A 46 -19.78 -10.89 13.46
N ILE A 47 -19.10 -9.74 13.47
CA ILE A 47 -18.06 -9.43 12.49
C ILE A 47 -16.88 -10.38 12.73
N LEU A 48 -16.43 -11.02 11.69
CA LEU A 48 -15.27 -11.92 11.74
C LEU A 48 -13.96 -11.10 11.89
N SER A 49 -13.01 -11.64 12.63
CA SER A 49 -11.64 -11.12 12.66
C SER A 49 -10.96 -11.26 11.29
N ILE A 50 -9.91 -10.49 11.05
CA ILE A 50 -9.14 -10.59 9.79
C ILE A 50 -8.64 -12.02 9.56
N LYS A 51 -8.16 -12.69 10.61
CA LYS A 51 -7.69 -14.06 10.52
C LYS A 51 -8.80 -15.03 10.13
N GLU A 52 -9.97 -14.93 10.76
CA GLU A 52 -11.12 -15.77 10.40
C GLU A 52 -11.59 -15.52 8.98
N LEU A 53 -11.50 -14.28 8.49
CA LEU A 53 -11.79 -13.96 7.09
C LEU A 53 -10.77 -14.62 6.16
N GLU A 54 -9.48 -14.52 6.44
CA GLU A 54 -8.42 -15.11 5.62
C GLU A 54 -8.52 -16.65 5.59
N ASP A 55 -8.78 -17.28 6.73
CA ASP A 55 -8.93 -18.73 6.85
C ASP A 55 -10.17 -19.27 6.11
N ASN A 56 -11.18 -18.42 5.86
CA ASN A 56 -12.41 -18.78 5.16
C ASN A 56 -12.48 -18.30 3.70
N LEU A 57 -11.40 -17.70 3.16
CA LEU A 57 -11.36 -17.30 1.76
C LEU A 57 -11.32 -18.54 0.86
N ASP A 58 -12.29 -18.61 -0.05
CA ASP A 58 -12.35 -19.65 -1.08
C ASP A 58 -12.06 -19.09 -2.48
N ASP A 59 -11.94 -19.97 -3.46
CA ASP A 59 -11.70 -19.59 -4.86
C ASP A 59 -12.80 -18.70 -5.45
N LYS A 60 -14.02 -18.73 -4.91
CA LYS A 60 -15.13 -17.90 -5.39
C LYS A 60 -14.86 -16.42 -5.14
N VAL A 61 -14.18 -16.08 -4.04
CA VAL A 61 -13.77 -14.70 -3.77
C VAL A 61 -12.83 -14.20 -4.86
N TRP A 62 -11.83 -15.01 -5.23
CA TRP A 62 -10.85 -14.65 -6.26
C TRP A 62 -11.49 -14.65 -7.67
N GLU A 63 -12.53 -15.45 -7.88
CA GLU A 63 -13.30 -15.42 -9.13
C GLU A 63 -14.02 -14.08 -9.33
N LEU A 64 -14.50 -13.42 -8.26
CA LEU A 64 -15.10 -12.08 -8.35
C LEU A 64 -14.10 -11.08 -8.96
N PHE A 65 -12.85 -11.11 -8.52
CA PHE A 65 -11.80 -10.25 -9.08
C PHE A 65 -11.50 -10.57 -10.55
N ARG A 66 -11.44 -11.86 -10.92
CA ARG A 66 -11.24 -12.29 -12.31
C ARG A 66 -12.36 -11.79 -13.22
N LYS A 67 -13.59 -11.72 -12.72
CA LYS A 67 -14.75 -11.18 -13.43
C LYS A 67 -14.81 -9.65 -13.43
N GLY A 68 -14.03 -8.97 -12.61
CA GLY A 68 -14.05 -7.52 -12.44
C GLY A 68 -15.23 -7.03 -11.61
N LEU A 69 -15.74 -7.85 -10.71
CA LEU A 69 -16.78 -7.46 -9.76
C LEU A 69 -16.13 -6.78 -8.55
N THR A 70 -15.64 -5.56 -8.76
CA THR A 70 -14.87 -4.77 -7.80
C THR A 70 -15.65 -3.62 -7.19
N ALA A 71 -16.94 -3.52 -7.46
CA ALA A 71 -17.80 -2.48 -6.90
C ALA A 71 -17.67 -2.43 -5.35
N THR A 72 -17.55 -1.24 -4.80
CA THR A 72 -17.39 -0.96 -3.36
C THR A 72 -16.05 -1.36 -2.74
N LEU A 73 -15.12 -1.94 -3.50
CA LEU A 73 -13.79 -2.28 -3.00
C LEU A 73 -12.89 -1.03 -3.00
N ASN A 74 -12.52 -0.57 -1.81
CA ASN A 74 -11.69 0.62 -1.66
C ASN A 74 -10.41 0.53 -2.53
N GLN A 75 -10.14 1.60 -3.31
CA GLN A 75 -8.99 1.77 -4.20
C GLN A 75 -8.98 0.91 -5.49
N VAL A 76 -9.88 -0.05 -5.65
CA VAL A 76 -9.91 -0.95 -6.83
C VAL A 76 -11.25 -0.99 -7.57
N ASP A 77 -12.22 -0.16 -7.17
CA ASP A 77 -13.56 -0.05 -7.74
C ASP A 77 -13.66 0.84 -8.98
N GLY A 78 -12.59 1.58 -9.32
CA GLY A 78 -12.55 2.37 -10.55
C GLY A 78 -12.29 1.51 -11.79
N ASP A 79 -12.84 1.91 -12.94
CA ASP A 79 -12.77 1.16 -14.21
C ASP A 79 -11.35 0.78 -14.61
N TRP A 80 -10.41 1.70 -14.42
CA TRP A 80 -9.01 1.46 -14.72
C TRP A 80 -8.40 0.35 -13.84
N ALA A 81 -8.58 0.42 -12.52
CA ALA A 81 -8.08 -0.60 -11.60
C ALA A 81 -8.77 -1.94 -11.83
N THR A 82 -10.09 -1.92 -12.11
CA THR A 82 -10.86 -3.10 -12.48
C THR A 82 -10.34 -3.77 -13.74
N SER A 83 -9.94 -2.99 -14.74
CA SER A 83 -9.35 -3.55 -15.98
C SER A 83 -8.01 -4.25 -15.72
N LEU A 84 -7.19 -3.69 -14.83
CA LEU A 84 -5.89 -4.25 -14.46
C LEU A 84 -6.03 -5.51 -13.58
N ILE A 85 -6.96 -5.52 -12.62
CA ILE A 85 -7.12 -6.68 -11.72
C ILE A 85 -7.65 -7.91 -12.47
N LYS A 86 -8.45 -7.70 -13.50
CA LYS A 86 -8.89 -8.78 -14.41
C LYS A 86 -7.73 -9.44 -15.16
N GLN A 87 -6.68 -8.68 -15.44
CA GLN A 87 -5.45 -9.19 -16.07
C GLN A 87 -4.54 -9.86 -15.04
N TYR A 88 -4.36 -9.22 -13.88
CA TYR A 88 -3.48 -9.70 -12.81
C TYR A 88 -3.98 -10.98 -12.15
N LYS A 89 -5.30 -11.11 -11.96
CA LYS A 89 -5.99 -12.30 -11.40
C LYS A 89 -5.41 -12.75 -10.06
N PRO A 90 -5.53 -11.94 -9.01
CA PRO A 90 -5.01 -12.31 -7.69
C PRO A 90 -5.72 -13.57 -7.16
N HIS A 91 -5.01 -14.37 -6.35
CA HIS A 91 -5.53 -15.56 -5.69
C HIS A 91 -5.11 -15.68 -4.23
N SER A 92 -4.62 -14.59 -3.64
CA SER A 92 -4.32 -14.49 -2.22
C SER A 92 -4.39 -13.03 -1.75
N VAL A 93 -4.53 -12.82 -0.44
CA VAL A 93 -4.49 -11.48 0.17
C VAL A 93 -3.13 -10.82 -0.10
N SER A 94 -2.04 -11.59 -0.04
CA SER A 94 -0.69 -11.10 -0.37
C SER A 94 -0.60 -10.59 -1.81
N GLU A 95 -1.15 -11.31 -2.78
CA GLU A 95 -1.18 -10.83 -4.17
C GLU A 95 -2.07 -9.61 -4.35
N MET A 96 -3.18 -9.55 -3.61
CA MET A 96 -4.03 -8.37 -3.62
C MET A 96 -3.31 -7.14 -3.07
N ALA A 97 -2.52 -7.30 -1.99
CA ALA A 97 -1.67 -6.23 -1.46
C ALA A 97 -0.62 -5.77 -2.49
N LYS A 98 0.04 -6.71 -3.18
CA LYS A 98 0.97 -6.39 -4.28
C LYS A 98 0.27 -5.65 -5.42
N PHE A 99 -0.95 -6.06 -5.78
CA PHE A 99 -1.74 -5.38 -6.80
C PHE A 99 -2.03 -3.93 -6.41
N VAL A 100 -2.51 -3.68 -5.20
CA VAL A 100 -2.78 -2.32 -4.71
C VAL A 100 -1.51 -1.46 -4.70
N ALA A 101 -0.36 -2.04 -4.41
CA ALA A 101 0.92 -1.32 -4.48
C ALA A 101 1.31 -1.00 -5.93
N CYS A 102 1.13 -1.92 -6.86
CA CYS A 102 1.55 -1.73 -8.26
C CYS A 102 0.70 -0.71 -9.02
N ILE A 103 -0.56 -0.47 -8.62
CA ILE A 103 -1.41 0.55 -9.26
C ILE A 103 -1.10 1.98 -8.80
N ARG A 104 -0.13 2.18 -7.91
CA ARG A 104 0.30 3.52 -7.49
C ARG A 104 1.12 4.20 -8.59
N PRO A 105 1.05 5.55 -8.71
CA PRO A 105 1.81 6.28 -9.74
C PRO A 105 3.32 6.03 -9.69
N SER A 106 3.87 5.78 -8.50
CA SER A 106 5.30 5.51 -8.31
C SER A 106 5.80 4.24 -9.00
N PHE A 107 4.90 3.31 -9.34
CA PHE A 107 5.22 2.03 -9.97
C PHE A 107 4.86 1.99 -11.47
N GLU A 108 4.56 3.12 -12.09
CA GLU A 108 4.04 3.23 -13.46
C GLU A 108 4.94 2.52 -14.50
N THR A 109 6.26 2.68 -14.39
CA THR A 109 7.22 2.17 -15.39
C THR A 109 7.34 0.64 -15.41
N MET A 110 6.99 -0.03 -14.32
CA MET A 110 7.11 -1.49 -14.16
C MET A 110 5.73 -2.18 -14.09
N ARG A 111 4.66 -1.38 -14.08
CA ARG A 111 3.30 -1.87 -13.84
C ARG A 111 2.85 -2.92 -14.85
N ASP A 112 2.98 -2.63 -16.12
CA ASP A 112 2.45 -3.50 -17.17
C ASP A 112 3.13 -4.87 -17.17
N ASP A 113 4.44 -4.90 -16.96
CA ASP A 113 5.20 -6.14 -16.85
C ASP A 113 4.85 -6.91 -15.56
N PHE A 114 4.59 -6.18 -14.47
CA PHE A 114 4.16 -6.79 -13.22
C PHE A 114 2.74 -7.39 -13.33
N ILE A 115 1.80 -6.65 -13.89
CA ILE A 115 0.43 -7.11 -14.14
C ILE A 115 0.42 -8.34 -15.06
N ALA A 116 1.27 -8.35 -16.08
CA ALA A 116 1.45 -9.49 -16.99
C ALA A 116 2.24 -10.66 -16.36
N ARG A 117 2.63 -10.54 -15.08
CA ARG A 117 3.43 -11.55 -14.34
C ARG A 117 4.76 -11.92 -15.03
N LYS A 118 5.36 -10.99 -15.75
CA LYS A 118 6.65 -11.22 -16.37
C LYS A 118 7.74 -11.37 -15.32
N PRO A 119 8.64 -12.36 -15.44
CA PRO A 119 9.76 -12.49 -14.54
C PRO A 119 10.62 -11.24 -14.59
N TYR A 120 11.21 -10.88 -13.46
CA TYR A 120 12.12 -9.74 -13.35
C TYR A 120 13.32 -10.12 -12.49
N THR A 121 14.47 -9.59 -12.86
CA THR A 121 15.71 -9.67 -12.08
C THR A 121 16.38 -8.31 -12.06
N THR A 122 16.98 -7.98 -10.93
CA THR A 122 17.85 -6.79 -10.81
C THR A 122 19.22 -7.02 -11.43
N GLY A 123 19.56 -8.28 -11.76
CA GLY A 123 20.89 -8.70 -12.18
C GLY A 123 21.85 -8.99 -11.02
N PHE A 124 21.39 -8.83 -9.79
CA PHE A 124 22.17 -9.10 -8.58
C PHE A 124 21.41 -10.10 -7.69
N GLU A 125 21.93 -11.32 -7.58
CA GLU A 125 21.29 -12.41 -6.88
C GLU A 125 20.93 -12.06 -5.42
N ASN A 126 21.83 -11.38 -4.72
CA ASN A 126 21.59 -10.97 -3.32
C ASN A 126 20.39 -10.00 -3.20
N ILE A 127 20.21 -9.10 -4.17
CA ILE A 127 19.08 -8.16 -4.19
C ILE A 127 17.81 -8.88 -4.59
N ASP A 128 17.87 -9.77 -5.57
CA ASP A 128 16.72 -10.58 -5.97
C ASP A 128 16.23 -11.46 -4.82
N ASN A 129 17.15 -12.07 -4.06
CA ASN A 129 16.81 -12.84 -2.87
C ASN A 129 16.15 -11.97 -1.77
N LEU A 130 16.63 -10.74 -1.60
CA LEU A 130 16.07 -9.79 -0.64
C LEU A 130 14.62 -9.43 -0.98
N PHE A 131 14.31 -9.27 -2.27
CA PHE A 131 12.98 -8.87 -2.75
C PHE A 131 12.14 -10.03 -3.30
N LYS A 132 12.51 -11.27 -3.01
CA LYS A 132 11.82 -12.45 -3.51
C LYS A 132 10.31 -12.45 -3.21
N SER A 133 9.91 -11.96 -2.03
CA SER A 133 8.50 -11.87 -1.63
C SER A 133 7.66 -10.90 -2.47
N THR A 134 8.31 -9.98 -3.17
CA THR A 134 7.72 -8.98 -4.05
C THR A 134 8.12 -9.16 -5.51
N ASP A 135 8.40 -10.40 -5.90
CA ASP A 135 8.77 -10.79 -7.27
C ASP A 135 9.97 -9.98 -7.78
N ASN A 136 10.98 -9.83 -6.93
CA ASN A 136 12.25 -9.11 -7.12
C ASN A 136 12.08 -7.60 -7.38
N ARG A 137 10.94 -7.03 -7.00
CA ARG A 137 10.63 -5.61 -7.22
C ARG A 137 10.46 -4.86 -5.91
N VAL A 138 10.70 -3.56 -5.93
CA VAL A 138 10.41 -2.66 -4.81
C VAL A 138 8.97 -2.20 -4.93
N LEU A 139 8.05 -2.85 -4.21
CA LEU A 139 6.63 -2.54 -4.16
C LEU A 139 6.25 -1.73 -2.93
N PHE A 140 6.86 -2.02 -1.80
CA PHE A 140 6.53 -1.46 -0.51
C PHE A 140 7.69 -0.64 0.06
N GLN A 141 7.37 0.29 0.95
CA GLN A 141 8.38 1.06 1.66
C GLN A 141 9.32 0.15 2.47
N GLU A 142 8.80 -0.94 2.99
CA GLU A 142 9.52 -1.97 3.72
C GLU A 142 10.62 -2.62 2.88
N ASN A 143 10.44 -2.76 1.57
CA ASN A 143 11.51 -3.27 0.70
C ASN A 143 12.70 -2.31 0.69
N ILE A 144 12.46 -0.99 0.69
CA ILE A 144 13.53 0.00 0.76
C ILE A 144 14.22 -0.06 2.12
N MET A 145 13.47 -0.27 3.20
CA MET A 145 14.04 -0.45 4.55
C MET A 145 14.92 -1.70 4.59
N GLN A 146 14.46 -2.83 4.10
CA GLN A 146 15.23 -4.07 4.00
C GLN A 146 16.54 -3.87 3.23
N TYR A 147 16.49 -3.13 2.13
CA TYR A 147 17.68 -2.81 1.34
C TYR A 147 18.68 -1.96 2.13
N PHE A 148 18.22 -0.94 2.84
CA PHE A 148 19.09 -0.11 3.68
C PHE A 148 19.68 -0.90 4.86
N GLU A 149 18.89 -1.76 5.50
CA GLU A 149 19.36 -2.66 6.56
C GLU A 149 20.42 -3.64 6.04
N TRP A 150 20.22 -4.17 4.85
CA TRP A 150 21.22 -5.01 4.18
C TRP A 150 22.54 -4.25 3.91
N LEU A 151 22.47 -2.94 3.67
CA LEU A 151 23.64 -2.06 3.55
C LEU A 151 24.24 -1.65 4.90
N GLY A 152 23.69 -2.10 6.03
CA GLY A 152 24.16 -1.79 7.39
C GLY A 152 23.59 -0.52 8.01
N VAL A 153 22.54 0.07 7.40
CA VAL A 153 21.83 1.23 7.95
C VAL A 153 20.83 0.76 9.00
N THR A 154 20.74 1.47 10.11
CA THR A 154 19.77 1.11 11.17
C THR A 154 18.33 1.38 10.73
N PRO A 155 17.32 0.64 11.26
CA PRO A 155 15.91 0.88 10.91
C PRO A 155 15.45 2.31 11.14
N SER A 156 15.91 2.95 12.21
CA SER A 156 15.56 4.34 12.52
C SER A 156 16.12 5.33 11.50
N GLU A 157 17.34 5.12 11.04
CA GLU A 157 17.97 5.94 10.00
C GLU A 157 17.33 5.70 8.62
N SER A 158 16.94 4.46 8.32
CA SER A 158 16.27 4.08 7.08
C SER A 158 14.99 4.88 6.84
N ILE A 159 14.16 5.05 7.88
CA ILE A 159 12.95 5.88 7.81
C ILE A 159 13.29 7.33 7.46
N GLY A 160 14.34 7.87 8.08
CA GLY A 160 14.82 9.23 7.79
C GLY A 160 15.30 9.40 6.35
N LEU A 161 16.01 8.41 5.81
CA LEU A 161 16.48 8.39 4.41
C LEU A 161 15.33 8.32 3.43
N ILE A 162 14.34 7.46 3.65
CA ILE A 162 13.16 7.33 2.79
C ILE A 162 12.40 8.66 2.71
N LYS A 163 12.21 9.35 3.86
CA LYS A 163 11.58 10.67 3.88
C LYS A 163 12.38 11.71 3.09
N LYS A 164 13.71 11.67 3.14
CA LYS A 164 14.58 12.57 2.35
C LYS A 164 14.47 12.28 0.86
N ILE A 165 14.52 11.01 0.44
CA ILE A 165 14.40 10.59 -0.95
C ILE A 165 13.04 11.02 -1.54
N SER A 166 11.95 10.84 -0.79
CA SER A 166 10.61 11.27 -1.21
C SER A 166 10.52 12.79 -1.42
N LYS A 167 11.19 13.59 -0.58
CA LYS A 167 11.25 15.04 -0.74
C LYS A 167 12.06 15.45 -1.97
N ILE A 168 13.21 14.81 -2.22
CA ILE A 168 14.04 15.06 -3.39
C ILE A 168 13.28 14.73 -4.67
N ASN A 169 12.60 13.59 -4.72
CA ASN A 169 11.77 13.21 -5.87
C ASN A 169 10.68 14.23 -6.17
N LYS A 170 9.98 14.76 -5.15
CA LYS A 170 9.02 15.84 -5.32
C LYS A 170 9.63 17.10 -5.96
N ILE A 171 10.82 17.50 -5.50
CA ILE A 171 11.53 18.68 -6.03
C ILE A 171 11.95 18.44 -7.48
N LEU A 172 12.46 17.27 -7.80
CA LEU A 172 12.93 16.91 -9.13
C LEU A 172 11.77 16.75 -10.13
N THR A 173 10.65 16.19 -9.70
CA THR A 173 9.44 16.07 -10.53
C THR A 173 8.88 17.44 -10.89
N ASN A 174 8.90 18.39 -9.95
CA ASN A 174 8.47 19.77 -10.20
C ASN A 174 9.44 20.57 -11.09
N ARG A 175 10.69 20.10 -11.26
CA ARG A 175 11.73 20.75 -12.09
C ARG A 175 12.02 20.00 -13.40
N THR A 176 11.10 19.14 -13.88
CA THR A 176 11.26 18.41 -15.17
C THR A 176 12.43 17.42 -15.22
N ILE A 177 13.05 17.09 -14.08
CA ILE A 177 14.10 16.07 -14.01
C ILE A 177 13.48 14.81 -13.39
N LYS A 178 13.06 13.87 -14.24
CA LYS A 178 12.64 12.53 -13.81
C LYS A 178 13.88 11.70 -13.52
N ILE A 179 14.31 11.63 -12.26
CA ILE A 179 15.21 10.56 -11.84
C ILE A 179 14.34 9.31 -11.73
N LYS A 180 14.50 8.41 -12.69
CA LYS A 180 13.90 7.08 -12.62
C LYS A 180 14.79 6.26 -11.69
N PHE A 181 14.27 5.91 -10.51
CA PHE A 181 14.79 4.76 -9.78
C PHE A 181 14.27 3.53 -10.51
N TYR A 182 15.18 2.79 -11.09
CA TYR A 182 14.93 1.48 -11.69
C TYR A 182 15.04 0.43 -10.59
#